data_9b0402716f8aa8cfce139337741911e1
#
_entry.id   9b0402716f8aa8cfce139337741911e1
#
_cell.length_a   1.000
_cell.length_b   1.000
_cell.length_c   1.000
_cell.angle_alpha   90.00
_cell.angle_beta   90.00
_cell.angle_gamma   90.00
#
_symmetry.space_group_name_H-M   'P 1'
#
loop_
_entity.id
_entity.type
_entity.pdbx_description
1 polymer ?
#
loop_
_entity_poly.entity_id
_entity_poly.type
_entity_poly.pdbx_seq_one_letter_code
_entity_poly.pdbx_strand_id
1 'polypeptide(L)'
;SSAEDKAISVFAGYMSSVLLHLPVDELPDMEFYEAALPPGIKMFSAYVIAHMAYLKGEYGRALGICEAAFMFRDGTYPISMIYLYCMMAMCQMNLKHQQKAKDALMLAWNMAKEDEFLEPFIEHHGLLQGLLESCIRKEDSKLYNKLSDKVISFSRGWMAIHNPMSEN
;
A
#
# COMPACT_ATOMS: atom_id res chain seq x y z
N SER A 1 -9.59 -0.69 28.71
CA SER A 1 -9.64 -1.10 27.30
C SER A 1 -9.08 -2.50 27.15
N SER A 2 -9.68 -3.32 26.30
CA SER A 2 -9.21 -4.67 25.96
C SER A 2 -7.87 -4.61 25.21
N ALA A 3 -7.17 -5.75 25.14
CA ALA A 3 -5.95 -5.87 24.32
C ALA A 3 -6.25 -5.57 22.84
N GLU A 4 -7.42 -5.96 22.37
CA GLU A 4 -7.89 -5.69 21.02
C GLU A 4 -8.10 -4.18 20.78
N ASP A 5 -8.72 -3.45 21.72
CA ASP A 5 -8.91 -2.00 21.59
C ASP A 5 -7.58 -1.25 21.51
N LYS A 6 -6.60 -1.67 22.29
CA LYS A 6 -5.25 -1.11 22.24
C LYS A 6 -4.58 -1.39 20.89
N ALA A 7 -4.67 -2.63 20.40
CA ALA A 7 -4.11 -3.02 19.12
C ALA A 7 -4.72 -2.22 17.96
N ILE A 8 -6.04 -2.05 17.95
CA ILE A 8 -6.75 -1.23 16.96
C ILE A 8 -6.31 0.24 17.02
N SER A 9 -6.14 0.79 18.23
CA SER A 9 -5.67 2.18 18.41
C SER A 9 -4.26 2.38 17.86
N VAL A 10 -3.34 1.46 18.14
CA VAL A 10 -1.97 1.49 17.60
C VAL A 10 -1.99 1.35 16.09
N PHE A 11 -2.76 0.42 15.56
CA PHE A 11 -2.95 0.24 14.11
C PHE A 11 -3.48 1.53 13.44
N ALA A 12 -4.46 2.18 14.02
CA ALA A 12 -5.01 3.44 13.50
C ALA A 12 -3.95 4.56 13.45
N GLY A 13 -3.06 4.62 14.44
CA GLY A 13 -1.92 5.54 14.45
C GLY A 13 -0.97 5.30 13.28
N TYR A 14 -0.57 4.05 13.05
CA TYR A 14 0.26 3.66 11.91
C TYR A 14 -0.42 3.97 10.57
N MET A 15 -1.71 3.66 10.44
CA MET A 15 -2.49 3.97 9.24
C MET A 15 -2.49 5.47 8.94
N SER A 16 -2.71 6.31 9.95
CA SER A 16 -2.67 7.75 9.78
C SER A 16 -1.32 8.24 9.29
N SER A 17 -0.23 7.74 9.85
CA SER A 17 1.13 8.06 9.43
C SER A 17 1.38 7.69 7.97
N VAL A 18 1.00 6.47 7.58
CA VAL A 18 1.20 5.94 6.24
C VAL A 18 0.37 6.67 5.19
N LEU A 19 -0.92 6.88 5.45
CA LEU A 19 -1.85 7.53 4.52
C LEU A 19 -1.54 9.00 4.31
N LEU A 20 -1.13 9.69 5.36
CA LEU A 20 -0.85 11.12 5.31
C LEU A 20 0.62 11.43 5.01
N HIS A 21 1.50 10.42 4.95
CA HIS A 21 2.95 10.59 4.86
C HIS A 21 3.50 11.56 5.92
N LEU A 22 2.84 11.60 7.08
CA LEU A 22 3.22 12.44 8.20
C LEU A 22 3.85 11.58 9.29
N PRO A 23 5.00 11.99 9.84
CA PRO A 23 5.55 11.31 11.01
C PRO A 23 4.57 11.46 12.17
N VAL A 24 4.24 10.34 12.79
CA VAL A 24 3.49 10.32 14.05
C VAL A 24 4.49 10.10 15.16
N ASP A 25 4.46 10.97 16.16
CA ASP A 25 5.37 10.89 17.30
C ASP A 25 5.16 9.56 18.05
N GLU A 26 6.27 8.89 18.32
CA GLU A 26 6.40 7.70 19.16
C GLU A 26 5.19 6.75 19.20
N LEU A 27 4.96 6.06 18.07
CA LEU A 27 4.00 4.96 18.06
C LEU A 27 4.61 3.74 18.75
N PRO A 28 3.84 3.05 19.62
CA PRO A 28 4.25 1.75 20.14
C PRO A 28 4.55 0.78 18.98
N ASP A 29 5.47 -0.15 19.21
CA ASP A 29 5.82 -1.11 18.19
C ASP A 29 4.62 -2.00 17.85
N MET A 30 4.21 -1.98 16.59
CA MET A 30 3.04 -2.71 16.09
C MET A 30 3.17 -4.23 16.29
N GLU A 31 4.40 -4.75 16.29
CA GLU A 31 4.67 -6.18 16.46
C GLU A 31 4.13 -6.72 17.79
N PHE A 32 4.10 -5.90 18.84
CA PHE A 32 3.53 -6.30 20.13
C PHE A 32 2.00 -6.39 20.13
N TYR A 33 1.34 -5.78 19.17
CA TYR A 33 -0.11 -5.70 19.12
C TYR A 33 -0.72 -6.53 18.00
N GLU A 34 0.07 -6.98 17.05
CA GLU A 34 -0.38 -7.68 15.86
C GLU A 34 -1.22 -8.93 16.20
N ALA A 35 -0.79 -9.71 17.18
CA ALA A 35 -1.47 -10.94 17.60
C ALA A 35 -2.90 -10.70 18.13
N ALA A 36 -3.17 -9.50 18.64
CA ALA A 36 -4.47 -9.12 19.19
C ALA A 36 -5.42 -8.49 18.15
N LEU A 37 -4.94 -8.26 16.92
CA LEU A 37 -5.78 -7.73 15.84
C LEU A 37 -6.76 -8.77 15.30
N PRO A 38 -7.98 -8.38 14.92
CA PRO A 38 -8.88 -9.26 14.16
C PRO A 38 -8.20 -9.77 12.87
N PRO A 39 -8.48 -11.03 12.45
CA PRO A 39 -7.79 -11.65 11.30
C PRO A 39 -7.80 -10.83 10.02
N GLY A 40 -8.92 -10.16 9.70
CA GLY A 40 -9.03 -9.30 8.51
C GLY A 40 -8.14 -8.06 8.56
N ILE A 41 -7.90 -7.51 9.76
CA ILE A 41 -7.00 -6.37 9.97
C ILE A 41 -5.56 -6.83 10.08
N LYS A 42 -5.33 -8.02 10.62
CA LYS A 42 -3.98 -8.55 10.84
C LYS A 42 -3.16 -8.64 9.54
N MET A 43 -3.74 -9.13 8.45
CA MET A 43 -3.03 -9.18 7.18
C MET A 43 -2.77 -7.78 6.60
N PHE A 44 -3.73 -6.86 6.76
CA PHE A 44 -3.54 -5.47 6.34
C PHE A 44 -2.48 -4.75 7.20
N SER A 45 -2.33 -5.12 8.47
CA SER A 45 -1.28 -4.57 9.34
C SER A 45 0.12 -4.85 8.80
N ALA A 46 0.33 -6.00 8.16
CA ALA A 46 1.60 -6.32 7.50
C ALA A 46 1.92 -5.32 6.38
N TYR A 47 0.93 -4.92 5.59
CA TYR A 47 1.10 -3.86 4.59
C TYR A 47 1.51 -2.53 5.25
N VAL A 48 0.87 -2.15 6.35
CA VAL A 48 1.17 -0.90 7.06
C VAL A 48 2.59 -0.90 7.61
N ILE A 49 3.02 -1.98 8.24
CA ILE A 49 4.38 -2.15 8.76
C ILE A 49 5.40 -2.12 7.61
N ALA A 50 5.12 -2.83 6.52
CA ALA A 50 5.95 -2.82 5.32
C ALA A 50 6.07 -1.41 4.71
N HIS A 51 4.97 -0.66 4.67
CA HIS A 51 4.96 0.71 4.17
C HIS A 51 5.82 1.64 5.05
N MET A 52 5.77 1.48 6.37
CA MET A 52 6.63 2.22 7.29
C MET A 52 8.11 1.93 7.03
N ALA A 53 8.49 0.67 6.82
CA ALA A 53 9.85 0.29 6.44
C ALA A 53 10.24 0.87 5.08
N TYR A 54 9.33 0.84 4.12
CA TYR A 54 9.52 1.47 2.79
C TYR A 54 9.83 2.97 2.90
N LEU A 55 9.08 3.71 3.70
CA LEU A 55 9.30 5.15 3.91
C LEU A 55 10.66 5.46 4.54
N LYS A 56 11.24 4.52 5.28
CA LYS A 56 12.60 4.61 5.84
C LYS A 56 13.69 4.20 4.84
N GLY A 57 13.33 3.82 3.62
CA GLY A 57 14.26 3.30 2.63
C GLY A 57 14.70 1.85 2.85
N GLU A 58 14.07 1.14 3.78
CA GLU A 58 14.36 -0.26 4.10
C GLU A 58 13.59 -1.21 3.18
N TYR A 59 13.86 -1.15 1.87
CA TYR A 59 13.08 -1.85 0.85
C TYR A 59 13.14 -3.38 0.96
N GLY A 60 14.31 -3.92 1.28
CA GLY A 60 14.47 -5.36 1.49
C GLY A 60 13.68 -5.86 2.69
N ARG A 61 13.66 -5.09 3.78
CA ARG A 61 12.84 -5.40 4.97
C ARG A 61 11.35 -5.34 4.66
N ALA A 62 10.91 -4.29 3.98
CA ALA A 62 9.51 -4.14 3.56
C ALA A 62 9.06 -5.32 2.67
N LEU A 63 9.90 -5.72 1.72
CA LEU A 63 9.64 -6.87 0.86
C LEU A 63 9.52 -8.17 1.67
N GLY A 64 10.44 -8.41 2.61
CA GLY A 64 10.41 -9.59 3.47
C GLY A 64 9.16 -9.66 4.36
N ILE A 65 8.68 -8.51 4.86
CA ILE A 65 7.42 -8.44 5.62
C ILE A 65 6.23 -8.86 4.75
N CYS A 66 6.16 -8.38 3.50
CA CYS A 66 5.11 -8.78 2.55
C CYS A 66 5.16 -10.28 2.24
N GLU A 67 6.33 -10.82 1.96
CA GLU A 67 6.53 -12.24 1.66
C GLU A 67 6.12 -13.12 2.84
N ALA A 68 6.49 -12.74 4.05
CA ALA A 68 6.10 -13.44 5.28
C ALA A 68 4.57 -13.43 5.46
N ALA A 69 3.91 -12.30 5.20
CA ALA A 69 2.46 -12.19 5.28
C ALA A 69 1.75 -13.17 4.34
N PHE A 70 2.25 -13.34 3.11
CA PHE A 70 1.72 -14.32 2.17
C PHE A 70 2.00 -15.77 2.61
N MET A 71 3.18 -16.04 3.14
CA MET A 71 3.59 -17.37 3.58
C MET A 71 2.78 -17.89 4.76
N PHE A 72 2.50 -17.03 5.74
CA PHE A 72 1.85 -17.39 7.01
C PHE A 72 0.39 -16.99 7.09
N ARG A 73 -0.23 -16.59 5.99
CA ARG A 73 -1.65 -16.24 5.98
C ARG A 73 -2.53 -17.46 6.34
N ASP A 74 -3.58 -17.19 7.08
CA ASP A 74 -4.56 -18.19 7.53
C ASP A 74 -5.87 -18.17 6.72
N GLY A 75 -5.93 -17.38 5.66
CA GLY A 75 -7.11 -17.26 4.82
C GLY A 75 -6.86 -16.43 3.57
N THR A 76 -7.95 -16.11 2.86
CA THR A 76 -7.92 -15.26 1.67
C THR A 76 -8.49 -13.89 2.02
N TYR A 77 -7.65 -12.86 1.89
CA TYR A 77 -7.98 -11.47 2.17
C TYR A 77 -7.65 -10.63 0.93
N PRO A 78 -8.52 -10.59 -0.10
CA PRO A 78 -8.18 -10.02 -1.40
C PRO A 78 -7.70 -8.57 -1.34
N ILE A 79 -8.37 -7.71 -0.57
CA ILE A 79 -7.99 -6.30 -0.43
C ILE A 79 -6.57 -6.17 0.13
N SER A 80 -6.28 -6.85 1.24
CA SER A 80 -4.95 -6.84 1.86
C SER A 80 -3.88 -7.39 0.92
N MET A 81 -4.20 -8.46 0.19
CA MET A 81 -3.28 -9.06 -0.79
C MET A 81 -2.95 -8.11 -1.93
N ILE A 82 -3.93 -7.37 -2.45
CA ILE A 82 -3.72 -6.37 -3.50
C ILE A 82 -2.76 -5.27 -3.00
N TYR A 83 -2.98 -4.74 -1.81
CA TYR A 83 -2.09 -3.75 -1.20
C TYR A 83 -0.67 -4.28 -0.99
N LEU A 84 -0.54 -5.52 -0.53
CA LEU A 84 0.77 -6.16 -0.34
C LEU A 84 1.51 -6.36 -1.66
N TYR A 85 0.83 -6.79 -2.72
CA TYR A 85 1.45 -6.90 -4.04
C TYR A 85 1.88 -5.55 -4.60
N CYS A 86 1.10 -4.48 -4.42
CA CYS A 86 1.50 -3.12 -4.77
C CYS A 86 2.77 -2.71 -4.01
N MET A 87 2.84 -2.99 -2.70
CA MET A 87 4.03 -2.72 -1.89
C MET A 87 5.25 -3.50 -2.39
N MET A 88 5.08 -4.77 -2.73
CA MET A 88 6.16 -5.58 -3.31
C MET A 88 6.66 -4.99 -4.62
N ALA A 89 5.75 -4.54 -5.51
CA ALA A 89 6.11 -3.87 -6.74
C ALA A 89 6.93 -2.59 -6.50
N MET A 90 6.51 -1.76 -5.54
CA MET A 90 7.23 -0.55 -5.14
C MET A 90 8.64 -0.86 -4.61
N CYS A 91 8.77 -1.86 -3.76
CA CYS A 91 10.07 -2.31 -3.24
C CYS A 91 10.99 -2.81 -4.36
N GLN A 92 10.48 -3.62 -5.26
CA GLN A 92 11.24 -4.17 -6.39
C GLN A 92 11.70 -3.07 -7.37
N MET A 93 10.88 -2.03 -7.57
CA MET A 93 11.30 -0.85 -8.36
C MET A 93 12.51 -0.17 -7.73
N ASN A 94 12.49 0.07 -6.42
CA ASN A 94 13.60 0.70 -5.72
C ASN A 94 14.86 -0.19 -5.63
N LEU A 95 14.68 -1.51 -5.64
CA LEU A 95 15.78 -2.49 -5.72
C LEU A 95 16.28 -2.71 -7.15
N LYS A 96 15.72 -2.01 -8.14
CA LYS A 96 16.07 -2.11 -9.57
C LYS A 96 15.77 -3.48 -10.21
N HIS A 97 14.79 -4.19 -9.68
CA HIS A 97 14.33 -5.47 -10.19
C HIS A 97 13.03 -5.28 -11.00
N GLN A 98 13.11 -4.66 -12.16
CA GLN A 98 11.94 -4.26 -12.97
C GLN A 98 10.99 -5.41 -13.30
N GLN A 99 11.52 -6.58 -13.68
CA GLN A 99 10.64 -7.71 -14.02
C GLN A 99 9.85 -8.22 -12.82
N LYS A 100 10.50 -8.35 -11.66
CA LYS A 100 9.81 -8.72 -10.41
C LYS A 100 8.76 -7.70 -10.01
N ALA A 101 9.03 -6.41 -10.23
CA ALA A 101 8.06 -5.34 -9.98
C ALA A 101 6.83 -5.47 -10.88
N LYS A 102 7.02 -5.72 -12.18
CA LYS A 102 5.93 -5.97 -13.12
C LYS A 102 5.10 -7.19 -12.73
N ASP A 103 5.75 -8.28 -12.38
CA ASP A 103 5.08 -9.52 -11.97
C ASP A 103 4.20 -9.29 -10.74
N ALA A 104 4.71 -8.61 -9.73
CA ALA A 104 3.94 -8.25 -8.52
C ALA A 104 2.76 -7.33 -8.85
N LEU A 105 2.98 -6.29 -9.66
CA LEU A 105 1.90 -5.38 -10.07
C LEU A 105 0.79 -6.11 -10.81
N MET A 106 1.15 -7.01 -11.72
CA MET A 106 0.17 -7.78 -12.50
C MET A 106 -0.63 -8.75 -11.64
N LEU A 107 -0.04 -9.31 -10.58
CA LEU A 107 -0.78 -10.09 -9.59
C LEU A 107 -1.83 -9.23 -8.88
N ALA A 108 -1.46 -8.03 -8.45
CA ALA A 108 -2.42 -7.08 -7.85
C ALA A 108 -3.52 -6.70 -8.83
N TRP A 109 -3.16 -6.35 -10.07
CA TRP A 109 -4.10 -5.92 -11.10
C TRP A 109 -5.11 -7.00 -11.46
N ASN A 110 -4.65 -8.22 -11.67
CA ASN A 110 -5.51 -9.36 -12.01
C ASN A 110 -6.53 -9.68 -10.91
N MET A 111 -6.18 -9.45 -9.65
CA MET A 111 -7.12 -9.59 -8.53
C MET A 111 -8.14 -8.45 -8.46
N ALA A 112 -7.72 -7.24 -8.80
CA ALA A 112 -8.51 -6.02 -8.60
C ALA A 112 -9.44 -5.68 -9.78
N LYS A 113 -9.06 -6.03 -11.01
CA LYS A 113 -9.70 -5.54 -12.23
C LYS A 113 -11.16 -5.94 -12.39
N GLU A 114 -11.56 -7.12 -11.95
CA GLU A 114 -12.94 -7.63 -12.11
C GLU A 114 -13.94 -6.78 -11.32
N ASP A 115 -13.57 -6.37 -10.10
CA ASP A 115 -14.39 -5.52 -9.24
C ASP A 115 -14.08 -4.02 -9.43
N GLU A 116 -13.22 -3.67 -10.38
CA GLU A 116 -12.73 -2.31 -10.59
C GLU A 116 -12.19 -1.67 -9.31
N PHE A 117 -11.51 -2.45 -8.47
CA PHE A 117 -10.92 -1.97 -7.22
C PHE A 117 -9.61 -1.22 -7.49
N LEU A 118 -9.72 0.07 -7.82
CA LEU A 118 -8.62 0.90 -8.30
C LEU A 118 -7.85 1.64 -7.20
N GLU A 119 -8.40 1.74 -5.99
CA GLU A 119 -7.84 2.53 -4.89
C GLU A 119 -6.35 2.26 -4.60
N PRO A 120 -5.88 1.00 -4.50
CA PRO A 120 -4.45 0.74 -4.24
C PRO A 120 -3.53 1.34 -5.30
N PHE A 121 -3.94 1.32 -6.56
CA PHE A 121 -3.16 1.84 -7.69
C PHE A 121 -3.18 3.36 -7.74
N ILE A 122 -4.29 3.99 -7.35
CA ILE A 122 -4.43 5.45 -7.25
C ILE A 122 -3.51 5.97 -6.15
N GLU A 123 -3.59 5.39 -4.97
CA GLU A 123 -2.81 5.80 -3.79
C GLU A 123 -1.31 5.63 -4.00
N HIS A 124 -0.87 4.61 -4.73
CA HIS A 124 0.54 4.28 -4.92
C HIS A 124 1.10 4.68 -6.29
N HIS A 125 0.32 5.34 -7.13
CA HIS A 125 0.69 5.67 -8.51
C HIS A 125 2.07 6.33 -8.60
N GLY A 126 2.33 7.37 -7.81
CA GLY A 126 3.60 8.10 -7.81
C GLY A 126 4.80 7.24 -7.38
N LEU A 127 4.56 6.28 -6.49
CA LEU A 127 5.61 5.38 -5.96
C LEU A 127 5.87 4.18 -6.89
N LEU A 128 4.96 3.90 -7.81
CA LEU A 128 5.10 2.85 -8.82
C LEU A 128 5.95 3.28 -10.05
N GLN A 129 6.36 4.54 -10.11
CA GLN A 129 7.39 5.04 -11.04
C GLN A 129 7.10 4.72 -12.52
N GLY A 130 5.87 4.92 -12.98
CA GLY A 130 5.46 4.66 -14.36
C GLY A 130 5.16 3.19 -14.69
N LEU A 131 5.19 2.31 -13.70
CA LEU A 131 4.95 0.89 -13.89
C LEU A 131 3.50 0.60 -14.33
N LEU A 132 2.52 1.35 -13.82
CA LEU A 132 1.11 1.24 -14.23
C LEU A 132 0.95 1.54 -15.72
N GLU A 133 1.56 2.60 -16.21
CA GLU A 133 1.52 3.00 -17.61
C GLU A 133 2.15 1.92 -18.50
N SER A 134 3.29 1.38 -18.10
CA SER A 134 4.00 0.38 -18.90
C SER A 134 3.31 -0.98 -18.95
N CYS A 135 2.57 -1.35 -17.89
CA CYS A 135 1.94 -2.66 -17.77
C CYS A 135 0.46 -2.66 -18.16
N ILE A 136 -0.31 -1.63 -17.75
CA ILE A 136 -1.78 -1.66 -17.79
C ILE A 136 -2.34 -0.89 -18.97
N ARG A 137 -1.73 0.23 -19.35
CA ARG A 137 -2.26 1.13 -20.39
C ARG A 137 -2.55 0.44 -21.71
N LYS A 138 -1.73 -0.52 -22.11
CA LYS A 138 -1.91 -1.25 -23.38
C LYS A 138 -2.87 -2.43 -23.26
N GLU A 139 -2.91 -3.06 -22.10
CA GLU A 139 -3.76 -4.25 -21.88
C GLU A 139 -5.21 -3.88 -21.66
N ASP A 140 -5.45 -2.81 -20.90
CA ASP A 140 -6.79 -2.35 -20.53
C ASP A 140 -6.86 -0.83 -20.55
N SER A 141 -6.91 -0.27 -21.76
CA SER A 141 -6.95 1.18 -21.97
C SER A 141 -8.18 1.85 -21.34
N LYS A 142 -9.32 1.17 -21.32
CA LYS A 142 -10.56 1.71 -20.73
C LYS A 142 -10.44 1.88 -19.24
N LEU A 143 -10.01 0.83 -18.56
CA LEU A 143 -9.84 0.85 -17.11
C LEU A 143 -8.66 1.74 -16.69
N TYR A 144 -7.59 1.77 -17.49
CA TYR A 144 -6.48 2.67 -17.29
C TYR A 144 -6.90 4.15 -17.37
N ASN A 145 -7.74 4.54 -18.34
CA ASN A 145 -8.22 5.92 -18.43
C ASN A 145 -9.05 6.31 -17.21
N LYS A 146 -9.89 5.41 -16.73
CA LYS A 146 -10.67 5.60 -15.49
C LYS A 146 -9.76 5.79 -14.27
N LEU A 147 -8.69 4.98 -14.19
CA LEU A 147 -7.65 5.10 -13.16
C LEU A 147 -6.93 6.44 -13.25
N SER A 148 -6.52 6.85 -14.45
CA SER A 148 -5.76 8.09 -14.69
C SER A 148 -6.54 9.33 -14.24
N ASP A 149 -7.83 9.41 -14.51
CA ASP A 149 -8.68 10.51 -14.06
C ASP A 149 -8.75 10.59 -12.53
N LYS A 150 -8.83 9.45 -11.87
CA LYS A 150 -8.84 9.37 -10.40
C LYS A 150 -7.48 9.73 -9.80
N VAL A 151 -6.38 9.36 -10.45
CA VAL A 151 -5.02 9.74 -10.03
C VAL A 151 -4.84 11.26 -10.04
N ILE A 152 -5.33 11.95 -11.06
CA ILE A 152 -5.25 13.41 -11.12
C ILE A 152 -6.00 14.04 -9.95
N SER A 153 -7.22 13.58 -9.66
CA SER A 153 -8.02 14.07 -8.53
C SER A 153 -7.35 13.82 -7.18
N PHE A 154 -6.78 12.63 -6.99
CA PHE A 154 -6.04 12.27 -5.77
C PHE A 154 -4.80 13.15 -5.58
N SER A 155 -4.00 13.36 -6.62
CA SER A 155 -2.81 14.20 -6.57
C SER A 155 -3.14 15.65 -6.20
N ARG A 156 -4.23 16.20 -6.70
CA ARG A 156 -4.69 17.55 -6.34
C ARG A 156 -5.07 17.63 -4.86
N GLY A 157 -5.83 16.66 -4.36
CA GLY A 157 -6.19 16.60 -2.94
C GLY A 157 -4.97 16.47 -2.03
N TRP A 158 -4.01 15.63 -2.41
CA TRP A 158 -2.76 15.45 -1.68
C TRP A 158 -1.93 16.73 -1.62
N MET A 159 -1.80 17.43 -2.75
CA MET A 159 -1.08 18.71 -2.81
C MET A 159 -1.75 19.79 -1.95
N ALA A 160 -3.07 19.86 -1.93
CA ALA A 160 -3.83 20.80 -1.09
C ALA A 160 -3.56 20.59 0.41
N ILE A 161 -3.41 19.34 0.85
CA ILE A 161 -3.09 19.00 2.25
C ILE A 161 -1.64 19.36 2.60
N HIS A 162 -0.67 19.06 1.71
CA HIS A 162 0.76 19.18 2.01
C HIS A 162 1.35 20.54 1.63
N ASN A 163 0.72 21.28 0.70
CA ASN A 163 1.15 22.60 0.24
C ASN A 163 -0.03 23.60 0.24
N PRO A 164 -0.62 23.94 1.40
CA PRO A 164 -1.80 24.80 1.45
C PRO A 164 -1.56 26.23 0.97
N MET A 165 -0.28 26.67 0.83
CA MET A 165 0.09 28.01 0.38
C MET A 165 0.29 28.12 -1.14
N SER A 166 0.16 27.05 -1.91
CA SER A 166 0.35 27.06 -3.36
C SER A 166 -0.92 27.40 -4.17
N GLU A 167 -2.05 27.61 -3.49
CA GLU A 167 -3.34 27.94 -4.12
C GLU A 167 -3.68 29.44 -4.12
N ASN A 168 -2.72 30.33 -3.88
CA ASN A 168 -2.90 31.79 -4.00
C ASN A 168 -2.22 32.37 -5.22
#